data_2c2ef15304c4838ab39c6446cd03c7a6
#
_entry.id   2c2ef15304c4838ab39c6446cd03c7a6
#
_cell.length_a   1.000
_cell.length_b   1.000
_cell.length_c   1.000
_cell.angle_alpha   90.00
_cell.angle_beta   90.00
_cell.angle_gamma   90.00
#
_symmetry.space_group_name_H-M   'P 1'
#
loop_
_entity.id
_entity.type
_entity.pdbx_description
1 polymer ?
#
loop_
_entity_poly.entity_id
_entity_poly.type
_entity_poly.pdbx_seq_one_letter_code
_entity_poly.pdbx_strand_id
1 'polypeptide(L)'
;MKALAKRVIRQIAGDKRTIAMMIFAPLLILTLMYLLLGGTDYKPTIAMDKNAMPPALVSVLEKQDVNLKDIVISGDFNAKDFLSENKNVDAVFSAAQSGMSITMYEAGSKSGAALKAIQSAAAELNPSSGMTTAFVVGSADESSFDSLGYVFLGIISFFLIFIISGMALVRERGGGTLERMLMTPVTRRGAVAGYTLGYGLFAAIQAVILALFSIYVLGVSCAGNAAWVVLTMLLLAITAVSFGELISIFANTEFQVVQFIPIAIIPQVFFSGLIPLDTIPYHLGYLGYIMPVFYGSMAIKAVMRAGSGFGAIWPYLLALLAYIAILSVLNTLALKKYRKL
;
A
#
# COMPACT_ATOMS: atom_id res chain seq x y z
N MET A 1 18.26 14.37 26.62
CA MET A 1 17.90 13.54 25.47
C MET A 1 17.95 12.04 25.80
N LYS A 2 19.11 11.42 26.06
CA LYS A 2 19.23 9.97 26.36
C LYS A 2 18.34 9.49 27.53
N ALA A 3 18.27 10.25 28.63
CA ALA A 3 17.43 9.90 29.78
C ALA A 3 15.93 9.87 29.43
N LEU A 4 15.47 10.82 28.61
CA LEU A 4 14.09 10.88 28.16
C LEU A 4 13.76 9.70 27.22
N ALA A 5 14.59 9.45 26.22
CA ALA A 5 14.41 8.30 25.34
C ALA A 5 14.35 6.98 26.15
N LYS A 6 15.27 6.78 27.11
CA LYS A 6 15.26 5.61 27.99
C LYS A 6 13.96 5.50 28.82
N ARG A 7 13.43 6.63 29.29
CA ARG A 7 12.15 6.68 30.02
C ARG A 7 11.01 6.24 29.10
N VAL A 8 10.90 6.84 27.90
CA VAL A 8 9.85 6.51 26.92
C VAL A 8 9.93 5.02 26.53
N ILE A 9 11.14 4.52 26.27
CA ILE A 9 11.34 3.09 25.95
C ILE A 9 10.84 2.22 27.10
N ARG A 10 11.20 2.51 28.36
CA ARG A 10 10.74 1.73 29.52
C ARG A 10 9.22 1.79 29.70
N GLN A 11 8.62 2.95 29.46
CA GLN A 11 7.18 3.16 29.56
C GLN A 11 6.43 2.29 28.53
N ILE A 12 6.86 2.32 27.27
CA ILE A 12 6.26 1.49 26.20
C ILE A 12 6.54 0.00 26.49
N ALA A 13 7.77 -0.37 26.85
CA ALA A 13 8.13 -1.75 27.17
C ALA A 13 7.32 -2.33 28.35
N GLY A 14 6.86 -1.48 29.26
CA GLY A 14 5.94 -1.86 30.35
C GLY A 14 4.50 -2.10 29.91
N ASP A 15 4.09 -1.53 28.78
CA ASP A 15 2.73 -1.68 28.25
C ASP A 15 2.67 -2.80 27.18
N LYS A 16 2.58 -4.05 27.68
CA LYS A 16 2.52 -5.24 26.82
C LYS A 16 1.35 -5.22 25.83
N ARG A 17 0.23 -4.55 26.19
CA ARG A 17 -0.95 -4.47 25.30
C ARG A 17 -0.68 -3.56 24.10
N THR A 18 -0.10 -2.40 24.36
CA THR A 18 0.29 -1.47 23.29
C THR A 18 1.32 -2.10 22.35
N ILE A 19 2.34 -2.80 22.89
CA ILE A 19 3.33 -3.51 22.04
C ILE A 19 2.65 -4.62 21.22
N ALA A 20 1.79 -5.42 21.84
CA ALA A 20 1.09 -6.49 21.12
C ALA A 20 0.25 -5.91 19.97
N MET A 21 -0.52 -4.86 20.21
CA MET A 21 -1.31 -4.21 19.15
C MET A 21 -0.44 -3.55 18.10
N MET A 22 0.68 -2.96 18.48
CA MET A 22 1.60 -2.30 17.56
C MET A 22 2.22 -3.28 16.56
N ILE A 23 2.47 -4.53 16.97
CA ILE A 23 3.03 -5.56 16.09
C ILE A 23 1.91 -6.35 15.41
N PHE A 24 0.92 -6.81 16.17
CA PHE A 24 -0.11 -7.72 15.67
C PHE A 24 -1.09 -7.06 14.69
N ALA A 25 -1.52 -5.82 14.97
CA ALA A 25 -2.49 -5.15 14.12
C ALA A 25 -2.00 -4.94 12.67
N PRO A 26 -0.77 -4.42 12.41
CA PRO A 26 -0.29 -4.28 11.04
C PRO A 26 -0.09 -5.61 10.34
N LEU A 27 0.37 -6.65 11.05
CA LEU A 27 0.52 -7.99 10.48
C LEU A 27 -0.84 -8.59 10.10
N LEU A 28 -1.83 -8.44 10.96
CA LEU A 28 -3.20 -8.90 10.70
C LEU A 28 -3.78 -8.19 9.47
N ILE A 29 -3.68 -6.86 9.42
CA ILE A 29 -4.21 -6.07 8.30
C ILE A 29 -3.52 -6.48 7.00
N LEU A 30 -2.19 -6.60 7.00
CA LEU A 30 -1.44 -7.02 5.81
C LEU A 30 -1.81 -8.44 5.37
N THR A 31 -1.98 -9.37 6.32
CA THR A 31 -2.41 -10.75 6.04
C THR A 31 -3.81 -10.78 5.44
N LEU A 32 -4.77 -9.99 5.99
CA LEU A 32 -6.10 -9.88 5.43
C LEU A 32 -6.08 -9.30 4.01
N MET A 33 -5.29 -8.26 3.79
CA MET A 33 -5.11 -7.68 2.45
C MET A 33 -4.50 -8.70 1.48
N TYR A 34 -3.52 -9.48 1.93
CA TYR A 34 -2.94 -10.55 1.14
C TYR A 34 -3.97 -11.62 0.78
N LEU A 35 -4.78 -12.09 1.76
CA LEU A 35 -5.83 -13.08 1.53
C LEU A 35 -6.93 -12.56 0.59
N LEU A 36 -7.26 -11.27 0.67
CA LEU A 36 -8.30 -10.67 -0.17
C LEU A 36 -7.83 -10.37 -1.60
N LEU A 37 -6.57 -9.95 -1.77
CA LEU A 37 -6.04 -9.49 -3.05
C LEU A 37 -5.06 -10.48 -3.69
N GLY A 38 -4.51 -11.41 -2.91
CA GLY A 38 -3.57 -12.44 -3.36
C GLY A 38 -4.23 -13.65 -4.02
N GLY A 39 -5.55 -13.76 -3.95
CA GLY A 39 -6.30 -14.87 -4.55
C GLY A 39 -6.20 -14.86 -6.07
N THR A 40 -5.40 -15.77 -6.58
CA THR A 40 -5.30 -16.08 -8.04
C THR A 40 -6.29 -17.17 -8.45
N ASP A 41 -7.00 -17.78 -7.50
CA ASP A 41 -7.84 -18.98 -7.70
C ASP A 41 -9.22 -18.69 -8.30
N TYR A 42 -9.48 -17.43 -8.66
CA TYR A 42 -10.73 -17.12 -9.35
C TYR A 42 -10.68 -17.62 -10.79
N LYS A 43 -11.48 -18.67 -11.06
CA LYS A 43 -11.67 -19.20 -12.40
C LYS A 43 -12.78 -18.42 -13.11
N PRO A 44 -12.44 -17.52 -14.05
CA PRO A 44 -13.46 -16.75 -14.74
C PRO A 44 -14.33 -17.66 -15.59
N THR A 45 -15.63 -17.38 -15.62
CA THR A 45 -16.59 -18.10 -16.45
C THR A 45 -16.80 -17.32 -17.76
N ILE A 46 -16.37 -17.91 -18.85
CA ILE A 46 -16.47 -17.32 -20.19
C ILE A 46 -17.54 -18.09 -20.96
N ALA A 47 -18.58 -17.39 -21.39
CA ALA A 47 -19.57 -17.97 -22.29
C ALA A 47 -19.17 -17.75 -23.75
N MET A 48 -19.20 -18.79 -24.54
CA MET A 48 -18.89 -18.74 -25.98
C MET A 48 -19.64 -19.82 -26.72
N ASP A 49 -19.82 -19.60 -28.02
CA ASP A 49 -20.27 -20.67 -28.95
C ASP A 49 -19.03 -21.44 -29.44
N LYS A 50 -18.83 -22.64 -28.86
CA LYS A 50 -17.66 -23.48 -29.18
C LYS A 50 -17.59 -23.89 -30.67
N ASN A 51 -18.75 -23.96 -31.33
CA ASN A 51 -18.83 -24.34 -32.73
C ASN A 51 -18.49 -23.17 -33.67
N ALA A 52 -18.72 -21.93 -33.23
CA ALA A 52 -18.41 -20.73 -34.00
C ALA A 52 -16.96 -20.25 -33.81
N MET A 53 -16.22 -20.81 -32.82
CA MET A 53 -14.85 -20.42 -32.53
C MET A 53 -13.81 -21.38 -33.17
N PRO A 54 -12.60 -20.90 -33.47
CA PRO A 54 -11.51 -21.77 -33.91
C PRO A 54 -11.22 -22.87 -32.88
N PRO A 55 -11.18 -24.16 -33.27
CA PRO A 55 -10.95 -25.26 -32.31
C PRO A 55 -9.64 -25.12 -31.52
N ALA A 56 -8.62 -24.55 -32.14
CA ALA A 56 -7.34 -24.26 -31.50
C ALA A 56 -7.51 -23.27 -30.30
N LEU A 57 -8.34 -22.25 -30.46
CA LEU A 57 -8.61 -21.27 -29.40
C LEU A 57 -9.36 -21.91 -28.22
N VAL A 58 -10.35 -22.72 -28.52
CA VAL A 58 -11.10 -23.45 -27.51
C VAL A 58 -10.18 -24.39 -26.73
N SER A 59 -9.30 -25.12 -27.40
CA SER A 59 -8.35 -26.06 -26.78
C SER A 59 -7.31 -25.35 -25.87
N VAL A 60 -6.88 -24.14 -26.23
CA VAL A 60 -5.97 -23.34 -25.41
C VAL A 60 -6.71 -22.80 -24.19
N LEU A 61 -7.93 -22.28 -24.35
CA LEU A 61 -8.74 -21.80 -23.23
C LEU A 61 -9.11 -22.94 -22.27
N GLU A 62 -9.39 -24.16 -22.77
CA GLU A 62 -9.65 -25.32 -21.92
C GLU A 62 -8.44 -25.77 -21.09
N LYS A 63 -7.23 -25.46 -21.53
CA LYS A 63 -6.00 -25.72 -20.77
C LYS A 63 -5.70 -24.64 -19.71
N GLN A 64 -6.30 -23.48 -19.87
CA GLN A 64 -6.19 -22.41 -18.87
C GLN A 64 -7.19 -22.62 -17.72
N ASP A 65 -6.98 -21.97 -16.63
CA ASP A 65 -7.80 -22.09 -15.41
C ASP A 65 -9.09 -21.27 -15.53
N VAL A 66 -9.93 -21.59 -16.55
CA VAL A 66 -11.19 -20.91 -16.87
C VAL A 66 -12.35 -21.90 -16.95
N ASN A 67 -13.55 -21.45 -16.59
CA ASN A 67 -14.78 -22.20 -16.80
C ASN A 67 -15.40 -21.78 -18.14
N LEU A 68 -15.46 -22.68 -19.11
CA LEU A 68 -16.10 -22.43 -20.41
C LEU A 68 -17.56 -22.85 -20.36
N LYS A 69 -18.48 -21.90 -20.58
CA LYS A 69 -19.91 -22.14 -20.73
C LYS A 69 -20.25 -22.11 -22.23
N ASP A 70 -20.69 -23.26 -22.76
CA ASP A 70 -21.12 -23.35 -24.16
C ASP A 70 -22.51 -22.71 -24.30
N ILE A 71 -22.65 -21.81 -25.27
CA ILE A 71 -23.91 -21.11 -25.59
C ILE A 71 -24.08 -21.03 -27.08
N VAL A 72 -25.32 -21.07 -27.56
CA VAL A 72 -25.61 -20.88 -28.99
C VAL A 72 -25.82 -19.39 -29.26
N ILE A 73 -24.99 -18.84 -30.12
CA ILE A 73 -25.05 -17.43 -30.54
C ILE A 73 -25.79 -17.38 -31.89
N SER A 74 -27.10 -17.08 -31.84
CA SER A 74 -27.93 -16.87 -33.02
C SER A 74 -27.99 -15.40 -33.42
N GLY A 75 -28.48 -15.06 -34.61
CA GLY A 75 -28.46 -13.69 -35.13
C GLY A 75 -29.07 -12.59 -34.25
N ASP A 76 -30.01 -12.94 -33.38
CA ASP A 76 -30.65 -11.99 -32.42
C ASP A 76 -30.05 -12.06 -31.03
N PHE A 77 -28.88 -12.72 -30.82
CA PHE A 77 -28.27 -12.86 -29.51
C PHE A 77 -27.72 -11.52 -29.01
N ASN A 78 -28.23 -11.06 -27.87
CA ASN A 78 -27.75 -9.88 -27.20
C ASN A 78 -26.90 -10.28 -25.98
N ALA A 79 -25.59 -10.11 -26.11
CA ALA A 79 -24.63 -10.46 -25.04
C ALA A 79 -24.86 -9.66 -23.74
N LYS A 80 -25.40 -8.43 -23.82
CA LYS A 80 -25.68 -7.59 -22.64
C LYS A 80 -26.87 -8.13 -21.86
N ASP A 81 -27.94 -8.52 -22.57
CA ASP A 81 -29.15 -9.07 -21.94
C ASP A 81 -28.81 -10.43 -21.32
N PHE A 82 -28.07 -11.27 -22.04
CA PHE A 82 -27.58 -12.55 -21.53
C PHE A 82 -26.78 -12.41 -20.25
N LEU A 83 -25.83 -11.47 -20.19
CA LEU A 83 -25.00 -11.22 -19.00
C LEU A 83 -25.82 -10.66 -17.84
N SER A 84 -26.85 -9.86 -18.11
CA SER A 84 -27.73 -9.32 -17.05
C SER A 84 -28.55 -10.39 -16.35
N GLU A 85 -28.95 -11.43 -17.10
CA GLU A 85 -29.68 -12.58 -16.57
C GLU A 85 -28.79 -13.65 -15.95
N ASN A 86 -27.56 -13.79 -16.47
CA ASN A 86 -26.60 -14.81 -16.03
C ASN A 86 -25.42 -14.19 -15.27
N LYS A 87 -25.65 -13.74 -14.05
CA LYS A 87 -24.63 -13.10 -13.17
C LYS A 87 -23.41 -13.98 -12.83
N ASN A 88 -23.47 -15.27 -13.14
CA ASN A 88 -22.35 -16.21 -12.95
C ASN A 88 -21.41 -16.29 -14.16
N VAL A 89 -21.66 -15.49 -15.20
CA VAL A 89 -20.82 -15.39 -16.40
C VAL A 89 -20.12 -14.04 -16.37
N ASP A 90 -18.80 -14.06 -16.50
CA ASP A 90 -17.97 -12.86 -16.39
C ASP A 90 -17.77 -12.15 -17.74
N ALA A 91 -17.75 -12.94 -18.82
CA ALA A 91 -17.63 -12.43 -20.17
C ALA A 91 -18.34 -13.33 -21.17
N VAL A 92 -18.86 -12.71 -22.22
CA VAL A 92 -19.32 -13.39 -23.45
C VAL A 92 -18.27 -13.13 -24.52
N PHE A 93 -17.73 -14.21 -25.08
CA PHE A 93 -16.80 -14.15 -26.18
C PHE A 93 -17.48 -14.63 -27.46
N SER A 94 -17.63 -13.77 -28.44
CA SER A 94 -18.37 -14.03 -29.66
C SER A 94 -17.55 -13.71 -30.92
N ALA A 95 -17.72 -14.51 -31.95
CA ALA A 95 -17.25 -14.22 -33.32
C ALA A 95 -18.33 -13.42 -34.03
N ALA A 96 -18.04 -12.19 -34.43
CA ALA A 96 -18.91 -11.35 -35.25
C ALA A 96 -18.32 -11.24 -36.65
N GLN A 97 -19.14 -10.87 -37.66
CA GLN A 97 -18.67 -10.63 -39.02
C GLN A 97 -17.56 -9.58 -39.13
N SER A 98 -17.44 -8.71 -38.15
CA SER A 98 -16.41 -7.65 -38.04
C SER A 98 -15.17 -8.07 -37.23
N GLY A 99 -15.12 -9.32 -36.73
CA GLY A 99 -14.03 -9.80 -35.86
C GLY A 99 -14.50 -10.46 -34.59
N MET A 100 -13.58 -10.75 -33.69
CA MET A 100 -13.89 -11.28 -32.36
C MET A 100 -14.27 -10.14 -31.40
N SER A 101 -15.37 -10.32 -30.68
CA SER A 101 -15.83 -9.35 -29.69
C SER A 101 -15.92 -9.96 -28.29
N ILE A 102 -15.58 -9.18 -27.28
CA ILE A 102 -15.68 -9.55 -25.88
C ILE A 102 -16.65 -8.57 -25.22
N THR A 103 -17.72 -9.09 -24.66
CA THR A 103 -18.67 -8.30 -23.87
C THR A 103 -18.58 -8.72 -22.42
N MET A 104 -18.44 -7.75 -21.51
CA MET A 104 -18.33 -7.97 -20.06
C MET A 104 -19.50 -7.26 -19.36
N TYR A 105 -19.95 -7.81 -18.23
CA TYR A 105 -21.05 -7.24 -17.47
C TYR A 105 -20.67 -5.89 -16.83
N GLU A 106 -19.50 -5.85 -16.17
CA GLU A 106 -18.95 -4.64 -15.54
C GLU A 106 -17.43 -4.63 -15.61
N ALA A 107 -16.80 -3.48 -15.47
CA ALA A 107 -15.36 -3.35 -15.35
C ALA A 107 -14.93 -3.69 -13.92
N GLY A 108 -14.45 -4.91 -13.70
CA GLY A 108 -14.03 -5.41 -12.40
C GLY A 108 -12.95 -6.48 -12.47
N SER A 109 -12.49 -6.97 -11.31
CA SER A 109 -11.42 -7.99 -11.25
C SER A 109 -11.80 -9.30 -11.93
N LYS A 110 -13.07 -9.73 -11.84
CA LYS A 110 -13.57 -10.94 -12.49
C LYS A 110 -13.53 -10.83 -14.01
N SER A 111 -14.08 -9.75 -14.55
CA SER A 111 -14.07 -9.49 -16.00
C SER A 111 -12.66 -9.24 -16.51
N GLY A 112 -11.81 -8.62 -15.70
CA GLY A 112 -10.39 -8.47 -15.99
C GLY A 112 -9.65 -9.81 -16.10
N ALA A 113 -9.96 -10.77 -15.24
CA ALA A 113 -9.41 -12.11 -15.30
C ALA A 113 -9.88 -12.85 -16.57
N ALA A 114 -11.16 -12.73 -16.95
CA ALA A 114 -11.69 -13.30 -18.19
C ALA A 114 -11.02 -12.69 -19.43
N LEU A 115 -10.87 -11.36 -19.45
CA LEU A 115 -10.19 -10.66 -20.55
C LEU A 115 -8.73 -11.10 -20.69
N LYS A 116 -8.02 -11.22 -19.55
CA LYS A 116 -6.63 -11.67 -19.52
C LYS A 116 -6.49 -13.09 -20.08
N ALA A 117 -7.37 -14.02 -19.69
CA ALA A 117 -7.37 -15.39 -20.18
C ALA A 117 -7.59 -15.44 -21.69
N ILE A 118 -8.56 -14.68 -22.21
CA ILE A 118 -8.82 -14.63 -23.67
C ILE A 118 -7.63 -14.03 -24.41
N GLN A 119 -7.03 -12.95 -23.90
CA GLN A 119 -5.84 -12.33 -24.53
C GLN A 119 -4.63 -13.27 -24.53
N SER A 120 -4.40 -14.00 -23.42
CA SER A 120 -3.31 -14.98 -23.34
C SER A 120 -3.51 -16.12 -24.34
N ALA A 121 -4.74 -16.63 -24.46
CA ALA A 121 -5.06 -17.68 -25.42
C ALA A 121 -4.91 -17.22 -26.88
N ALA A 122 -5.32 -15.99 -27.18
CA ALA A 122 -5.16 -15.40 -28.50
C ALA A 122 -3.68 -15.18 -28.87
N ALA A 123 -2.86 -14.77 -27.93
CA ALA A 123 -1.41 -14.58 -28.10
C ALA A 123 -0.68 -15.91 -28.34
N GLU A 124 -1.09 -16.99 -27.68
CA GLU A 124 -0.52 -18.33 -27.86
C GLU A 124 -0.80 -18.90 -29.27
N LEU A 125 -1.98 -18.59 -29.81
CA LEU A 125 -2.39 -19.08 -31.12
C LEU A 125 -1.76 -18.33 -32.29
N ASN A 126 -1.40 -17.10 -32.12
CA ASN A 126 -0.90 -16.25 -33.19
C ASN A 126 0.43 -15.59 -32.86
N PRO A 127 1.50 -16.37 -32.62
CA PRO A 127 2.83 -15.84 -32.32
C PRO A 127 3.41 -15.03 -33.49
N SER A 128 2.88 -15.22 -34.68
CA SER A 128 3.30 -14.49 -35.89
C SER A 128 2.70 -13.08 -36.00
N SER A 129 1.75 -12.70 -35.18
CA SER A 129 1.18 -11.34 -35.18
C SER A 129 2.14 -10.27 -34.60
N GLY A 130 3.36 -10.66 -34.25
CA GLY A 130 4.40 -9.74 -33.80
C GLY A 130 4.12 -9.06 -32.45
N MET A 131 3.04 -9.42 -31.79
CA MET A 131 2.66 -8.88 -30.47
C MET A 131 3.21 -9.76 -29.35
N THR A 132 4.50 -9.64 -29.09
CA THR A 132 5.10 -10.13 -27.85
C THR A 132 4.81 -9.13 -26.75
N THR A 133 3.97 -9.51 -25.79
CA THR A 133 3.75 -8.69 -24.58
C THR A 133 4.89 -8.96 -23.60
N ALA A 134 5.85 -8.06 -23.56
CA ALA A 134 6.91 -8.09 -22.55
C ALA A 134 6.59 -7.06 -21.46
N PHE A 135 6.54 -7.50 -20.23
CA PHE A 135 6.43 -6.58 -19.09
C PHE A 135 7.83 -6.15 -18.66
N VAL A 136 8.10 -4.85 -18.64
CA VAL A 136 9.36 -4.31 -18.12
C VAL A 136 9.44 -4.48 -16.60
N VAL A 137 8.28 -4.48 -15.92
CA VAL A 137 8.16 -4.67 -14.46
C VAL A 137 6.95 -5.53 -14.18
N GLY A 138 7.14 -6.65 -13.48
CA GLY A 138 6.08 -7.60 -13.17
C GLY A 138 5.90 -8.70 -14.22
N SER A 139 4.93 -9.57 -14.02
CA SER A 139 4.59 -10.67 -14.91
C SER A 139 3.08 -10.73 -15.16
N ALA A 140 2.69 -11.48 -16.19
CA ALA A 140 1.27 -11.69 -16.51
C ALA A 140 0.52 -12.41 -15.38
N ASP A 141 1.19 -13.24 -14.59
CA ASP A 141 0.60 -14.05 -13.52
C ASP A 141 0.65 -13.38 -12.13
N GLU A 142 1.02 -12.09 -12.10
CA GLU A 142 1.15 -11.35 -10.86
C GLU A 142 -0.21 -11.13 -10.20
N SER A 143 -0.30 -11.42 -8.90
CA SER A 143 -1.52 -11.15 -8.13
C SER A 143 -1.76 -9.65 -7.96
N SER A 144 -3.00 -9.26 -7.68
CA SER A 144 -3.31 -7.86 -7.36
C SER A 144 -2.56 -7.38 -6.11
N PHE A 145 -2.26 -8.30 -5.19
CA PHE A 145 -1.46 -7.99 -4.02
C PHE A 145 0.01 -7.75 -4.38
N ASP A 146 0.60 -8.54 -5.26
CA ASP A 146 1.99 -8.30 -5.71
C ASP A 146 2.13 -6.96 -6.42
N SER A 147 1.09 -6.57 -7.17
CA SER A 147 1.04 -5.28 -7.85
C SER A 147 0.94 -4.08 -6.91
N LEU A 148 0.25 -4.19 -5.78
CA LEU A 148 -0.09 -3.09 -4.88
C LEU A 148 0.51 -3.23 -3.47
N GLY A 149 1.06 -4.40 -3.12
CA GLY A 149 1.55 -4.72 -1.78
C GLY A 149 2.61 -3.75 -1.26
N TYR A 150 3.46 -3.22 -2.15
CA TYR A 150 4.45 -2.21 -1.79
C TYR A 150 3.82 -0.92 -1.25
N VAL A 151 2.66 -0.52 -1.80
CA VAL A 151 1.92 0.65 -1.32
C VAL A 151 1.30 0.36 0.04
N PHE A 152 0.67 -0.82 0.19
CA PHE A 152 0.04 -1.22 1.45
C PHE A 152 1.06 -1.34 2.58
N LEU A 153 2.26 -1.86 2.30
CA LEU A 153 3.37 -1.87 3.26
C LEU A 153 3.67 -0.47 3.79
N GLY A 154 3.83 0.49 2.89
CA GLY A 154 4.10 1.89 3.24
C GLY A 154 2.96 2.51 4.05
N ILE A 155 1.72 2.38 3.56
CA ILE A 155 0.52 2.98 4.19
C ILE A 155 0.28 2.39 5.58
N ILE A 156 0.24 1.06 5.72
CA ILE A 156 -0.08 0.38 6.98
C ILE A 156 0.98 0.69 8.03
N SER A 157 2.26 0.63 7.63
CA SER A 157 3.37 0.97 8.53
C SER A 157 3.27 2.42 9.02
N PHE A 158 3.12 3.37 8.09
CA PHE A 158 3.01 4.79 8.41
C PHE A 158 1.80 5.09 9.31
N PHE A 159 0.63 4.59 8.95
CA PHE A 159 -0.63 4.86 9.62
C PHE A 159 -0.62 4.44 11.09
N LEU A 160 -0.23 3.21 11.38
CA LEU A 160 -0.26 2.70 12.75
C LEU A 160 0.79 3.35 13.64
N ILE A 161 1.99 3.62 13.11
CA ILE A 161 3.03 4.32 13.83
C ILE A 161 2.61 5.77 14.12
N PHE A 162 2.00 6.44 13.14
CA PHE A 162 1.48 7.80 13.29
C PHE A 162 0.44 7.89 14.42
N ILE A 163 -0.53 6.96 14.47
CA ILE A 163 -1.55 6.94 15.51
C ILE A 163 -0.92 6.76 16.89
N ILE A 164 -0.07 5.76 17.05
CA ILE A 164 0.52 5.40 18.35
C ILE A 164 1.37 6.55 18.86
N SER A 165 2.22 7.14 18.02
CA SER A 165 3.08 8.26 18.43
C SER A 165 2.28 9.51 18.75
N GLY A 166 1.25 9.83 17.96
CA GLY A 166 0.36 10.96 18.18
C GLY A 166 -0.42 10.87 19.48
N MET A 167 -1.04 9.72 19.74
CA MET A 167 -1.80 9.48 20.98
C MET A 167 -0.89 9.48 22.20
N ALA A 168 0.28 8.87 22.11
CA ALA A 168 1.20 8.77 23.22
C ALA A 168 1.67 10.16 23.71
N LEU A 169 1.96 11.08 22.79
CA LEU A 169 2.40 12.42 23.19
C LEU A 169 1.23 13.27 23.76
N VAL A 170 0.00 13.06 23.29
CA VAL A 170 -1.19 13.71 23.92
C VAL A 170 -1.41 13.19 25.34
N ARG A 171 -1.22 11.90 25.61
CA ARG A 171 -1.27 11.34 26.98
C ARG A 171 -0.22 11.95 27.89
N GLU A 172 1.00 12.11 27.40
CA GLU A 172 2.08 12.76 28.15
C GLU A 172 1.72 14.21 28.55
N ARG A 173 1.00 14.91 27.67
CA ARG A 173 0.51 16.27 27.96
C ARG A 173 -0.66 16.23 28.95
N GLY A 174 -1.67 15.42 28.72
CA GLY A 174 -2.84 15.30 29.58
C GLY A 174 -2.48 14.91 31.02
N GLY A 175 -1.41 14.13 31.20
CA GLY A 175 -0.84 13.78 32.50
C GLY A 175 0.05 14.86 33.12
N GLY A 176 0.24 16.01 32.48
CA GLY A 176 1.13 17.09 32.94
C GLY A 176 2.61 16.71 32.97
N THR A 177 2.95 15.58 32.35
CA THR A 177 4.32 15.03 32.35
C THR A 177 5.24 15.82 31.44
N LEU A 178 4.72 16.25 30.29
CA LEU A 178 5.45 17.10 29.36
C LEU A 178 5.80 18.45 29.98
N GLU A 179 4.85 19.07 30.69
CA GLU A 179 5.05 20.35 31.35
C GLU A 179 6.12 20.25 32.44
N ARG A 180 5.99 19.25 33.32
CA ARG A 180 7.00 18.99 34.38
C ARG A 180 8.39 18.75 33.78
N MET A 181 8.48 18.06 32.63
CA MET A 181 9.74 17.83 31.96
C MET A 181 10.32 19.13 31.36
N LEU A 182 9.48 20.01 30.81
CA LEU A 182 9.95 21.31 30.27
C LEU A 182 10.40 22.29 31.34
N MET A 183 10.06 22.05 32.62
CA MET A 183 10.59 22.77 33.79
C MET A 183 12.00 22.32 34.18
N THR A 184 12.46 21.18 33.67
CA THR A 184 13.85 20.72 33.88
C THR A 184 14.79 21.39 32.87
N PRO A 185 16.15 21.29 33.01
CA PRO A 185 17.10 21.89 32.07
C PRO A 185 17.13 21.20 30.68
N VAL A 186 16.11 20.43 30.32
CA VAL A 186 15.97 19.80 29.01
C VAL A 186 15.59 20.84 27.95
N THR A 187 16.36 20.93 26.90
CA THR A 187 16.06 21.80 25.77
C THR A 187 14.87 21.24 24.94
N ARG A 188 14.12 22.10 24.26
CA ARG A 188 13.00 21.67 23.39
C ARG A 188 13.45 20.69 22.31
N ARG A 189 14.62 20.95 21.67
CA ARG A 189 15.24 20.03 20.71
C ARG A 189 15.56 18.68 21.36
N GLY A 190 16.07 18.71 22.60
CA GLY A 190 16.35 17.51 23.36
C GLY A 190 15.09 16.72 23.73
N ALA A 191 13.96 17.41 23.95
CA ALA A 191 12.68 16.78 24.20
C ALA A 191 12.14 16.08 22.93
N VAL A 192 12.03 16.80 21.81
CA VAL A 192 11.60 16.23 20.51
C VAL A 192 12.48 15.03 20.17
N ALA A 193 13.80 15.20 20.13
CA ALA A 193 14.71 14.10 19.81
C ALA A 193 14.60 12.91 20.78
N GLY A 194 14.30 13.18 22.06
CA GLY A 194 14.09 12.12 23.05
C GLY A 194 12.82 11.31 22.82
N TYR A 195 11.73 11.96 22.45
CA TYR A 195 10.47 11.30 22.08
C TYR A 195 10.61 10.57 20.75
N THR A 196 11.11 11.23 19.69
CA THR A 196 11.34 10.61 18.38
C THR A 196 12.25 9.38 18.48
N LEU A 197 13.31 9.40 19.30
CA LEU A 197 14.16 8.23 19.52
C LEU A 197 13.44 7.14 20.33
N GLY A 198 12.65 7.53 21.33
CA GLY A 198 11.91 6.58 22.15
C GLY A 198 10.84 5.82 21.38
N TYR A 199 9.94 6.54 20.70
CA TYR A 199 8.90 5.94 19.85
C TYR A 199 9.50 5.35 18.55
N GLY A 200 10.53 6.00 17.99
CA GLY A 200 11.23 5.58 16.80
C GLY A 200 11.88 4.19 16.92
N LEU A 201 12.33 3.80 18.11
CA LEU A 201 12.86 2.45 18.33
C LEU A 201 11.78 1.38 18.11
N PHE A 202 10.60 1.56 18.67
CA PHE A 202 9.49 0.61 18.50
C PHE A 202 8.94 0.65 17.08
N ALA A 203 8.85 1.84 16.48
CA ALA A 203 8.49 2.02 15.08
C ALA A 203 9.48 1.31 14.15
N ALA A 204 10.77 1.37 14.44
CA ALA A 204 11.81 0.65 13.71
C ALA A 204 11.63 -0.86 13.83
N ILE A 205 11.39 -1.38 15.02
CA ILE A 205 11.14 -2.81 15.24
C ILE A 205 9.91 -3.25 14.45
N GLN A 206 8.80 -2.50 14.51
CA GLN A 206 7.60 -2.78 13.73
C GLN A 206 7.87 -2.78 12.23
N ALA A 207 8.58 -1.77 11.71
CA ALA A 207 8.92 -1.65 10.30
C ALA A 207 9.75 -2.84 9.79
N VAL A 208 10.75 -3.28 10.58
CA VAL A 208 11.57 -4.46 10.27
C VAL A 208 10.71 -5.72 10.25
N ILE A 209 9.90 -5.95 11.28
CA ILE A 209 9.02 -7.12 11.37
C ILE A 209 8.06 -7.14 10.17
N LEU A 210 7.42 -6.02 9.84
CA LEU A 210 6.47 -5.93 8.74
C LEU A 210 7.11 -6.19 7.38
N ALA A 211 8.30 -5.64 7.13
CA ALA A 211 9.07 -5.89 5.91
C ALA A 211 9.45 -7.37 5.75
N LEU A 212 10.03 -7.96 6.80
CA LEU A 212 10.43 -9.36 6.76
C LEU A 212 9.25 -10.31 6.67
N PHE A 213 8.16 -10.03 7.39
CA PHE A 213 6.92 -10.80 7.32
C PHE A 213 6.32 -10.78 5.92
N SER A 214 6.27 -9.61 5.28
CA SER A 214 5.76 -9.48 3.90
C SER A 214 6.55 -10.35 2.92
N ILE A 215 7.88 -10.30 2.99
CA ILE A 215 8.76 -10.98 2.03
C ILE A 215 8.85 -12.49 2.32
N TYR A 216 9.06 -12.88 3.58
CA TYR A 216 9.38 -14.27 3.92
C TYR A 216 8.18 -15.10 4.39
N VAL A 217 7.12 -14.49 4.91
CA VAL A 217 5.94 -15.22 5.40
C VAL A 217 4.81 -15.16 4.38
N LEU A 218 4.50 -13.96 3.86
CA LEU A 218 3.46 -13.82 2.83
C LEU A 218 3.97 -14.14 1.42
N GLY A 219 5.29 -14.28 1.22
CA GLY A 219 5.87 -14.64 -0.07
C GLY A 219 5.75 -13.53 -1.13
N VAL A 220 5.61 -12.28 -0.72
CA VAL A 220 5.54 -11.16 -1.67
C VAL A 220 6.83 -11.08 -2.47
N SER A 221 6.71 -11.05 -3.78
CA SER A 221 7.85 -11.01 -4.68
C SER A 221 8.76 -9.81 -4.40
N CYS A 222 10.04 -10.08 -4.18
CA CYS A 222 11.06 -9.06 -3.97
C CYS A 222 12.24 -9.31 -4.91
N ALA A 223 12.24 -8.65 -6.07
CA ALA A 223 13.27 -8.79 -7.08
C ALA A 223 14.63 -8.23 -6.63
N GLY A 224 14.62 -7.28 -5.69
CA GLY A 224 15.83 -6.63 -5.17
C GLY A 224 16.23 -7.09 -3.78
N ASN A 225 17.17 -6.36 -3.17
CA ASN A 225 17.67 -6.69 -1.84
C ASN A 225 16.70 -6.19 -0.74
N ALA A 226 16.20 -7.10 0.09
CA ALA A 226 15.29 -6.81 1.20
C ALA A 226 15.86 -5.77 2.19
N ALA A 227 17.18 -5.63 2.32
CA ALA A 227 17.79 -4.62 3.19
C ALA A 227 17.41 -3.18 2.79
N TRP A 228 17.23 -2.90 1.48
CA TRP A 228 16.78 -1.60 1.01
C TRP A 228 15.31 -1.35 1.33
N VAL A 229 14.47 -2.38 1.28
CA VAL A 229 13.07 -2.30 1.73
C VAL A 229 13.03 -1.96 3.22
N VAL A 230 13.80 -2.68 4.04
CA VAL A 230 13.89 -2.44 5.49
C VAL A 230 14.37 -1.01 5.77
N LEU A 231 15.44 -0.56 5.10
CA LEU A 231 15.96 0.82 5.27
C LEU A 231 14.90 1.88 4.93
N THR A 232 14.19 1.69 3.83
CA THR A 232 13.10 2.61 3.42
C THR A 232 12.00 2.64 4.47
N MET A 233 11.56 1.47 4.94
CA MET A 233 10.52 1.36 5.95
C MET A 233 10.96 1.95 7.30
N LEU A 234 12.23 1.83 7.69
CA LEU A 234 12.80 2.48 8.86
C LEU A 234 12.70 4.01 8.77
N LEU A 235 13.09 4.61 7.65
CA LEU A 235 13.01 6.04 7.46
C LEU A 235 11.55 6.52 7.41
N LEU A 236 10.67 5.78 6.74
CA LEU A 236 9.24 6.07 6.71
C LEU A 236 8.62 5.99 8.10
N ALA A 237 9.02 5.01 8.92
CA ALA A 237 8.57 4.84 10.29
C ALA A 237 8.97 6.03 11.19
N ILE A 238 10.22 6.50 11.08
CA ILE A 238 10.68 7.69 11.82
C ILE A 238 9.94 8.94 11.36
N THR A 239 9.67 9.07 10.05
CA THR A 239 8.85 10.15 9.50
C THR A 239 7.43 10.11 10.08
N ALA A 240 6.82 8.93 10.18
CA ALA A 240 5.49 8.74 10.78
C ALA A 240 5.45 9.14 12.26
N VAL A 241 6.47 8.78 13.04
CA VAL A 241 6.63 9.21 14.44
C VAL A 241 6.65 10.74 14.53
N SER A 242 7.54 11.37 13.74
CA SER A 242 7.70 12.83 13.77
C SER A 242 6.43 13.55 13.31
N PHE A 243 5.68 12.97 12.38
CA PHE A 243 4.40 13.52 11.90
C PHE A 243 3.29 13.36 12.96
N GLY A 244 3.22 12.22 13.64
CA GLY A 244 2.31 11.98 14.76
C GLY A 244 2.59 12.94 15.93
N GLU A 245 3.85 13.17 16.27
CA GLU A 245 4.27 14.17 17.26
C GLU A 245 3.77 15.57 16.88
N LEU A 246 3.89 15.97 15.60
CA LEU A 246 3.43 17.27 15.13
C LEU A 246 1.92 17.44 15.31
N ILE A 247 1.14 16.46 14.85
CA ILE A 247 -0.33 16.49 14.99
C ILE A 247 -0.75 16.53 16.46
N SER A 248 -0.06 15.79 17.32
CA SER A 248 -0.37 15.77 18.75
C SER A 248 -0.27 17.15 19.41
N ILE A 249 0.58 18.05 18.89
CA ILE A 249 0.72 19.40 19.43
C ILE A 249 -0.55 20.24 19.22
N PHE A 250 -1.31 19.95 18.18
CA PHE A 250 -2.59 20.62 17.88
C PHE A 250 -3.80 19.95 18.54
N ALA A 251 -3.67 18.73 19.02
CA ALA A 251 -4.73 17.98 19.69
C ALA A 251 -4.65 18.18 21.21
N ASN A 252 -5.76 18.46 21.89
CA ASN A 252 -5.82 18.57 23.35
C ASN A 252 -6.22 17.26 24.02
N THR A 253 -6.88 16.35 23.29
CA THR A 253 -7.34 15.04 23.78
C THR A 253 -6.98 13.96 22.78
N GLU A 254 -6.93 12.70 23.26
CA GLU A 254 -6.74 11.55 22.39
C GLU A 254 -7.83 11.46 21.31
N PHE A 255 -9.07 11.84 21.64
CA PHE A 255 -10.19 11.86 20.71
C PHE A 255 -9.94 12.84 19.55
N GLN A 256 -9.36 14.02 19.83
CA GLN A 256 -8.98 14.96 18.76
C GLN A 256 -7.89 14.40 17.85
N VAL A 257 -6.91 13.63 18.39
CA VAL A 257 -5.93 12.94 17.53
C VAL A 257 -6.64 12.01 16.55
N VAL A 258 -7.62 11.24 17.05
CA VAL A 258 -8.42 10.33 16.18
C VAL A 258 -9.18 11.10 15.10
N GLN A 259 -9.71 12.30 15.42
CA GLN A 259 -10.38 13.15 14.42
C GLN A 259 -9.41 13.72 13.37
N PHE A 260 -8.13 13.90 13.69
CA PHE A 260 -7.12 14.32 12.71
C PHE A 260 -6.67 13.18 11.79
N ILE A 261 -6.92 11.92 12.15
CA ILE A 261 -6.52 10.75 11.32
C ILE A 261 -7.05 10.87 9.88
N PRO A 262 -8.35 11.06 9.62
CA PRO A 262 -8.84 11.19 8.25
C PRO A 262 -8.14 12.30 7.47
N ILE A 263 -7.94 13.45 8.09
CA ILE A 263 -7.32 14.63 7.45
C ILE A 263 -5.84 14.36 7.13
N ALA A 264 -5.13 13.65 7.99
CA ALA A 264 -3.72 13.38 7.84
C ALA A 264 -3.44 12.17 6.92
N ILE A 265 -4.27 11.11 7.00
CA ILE A 265 -3.99 9.82 6.38
C ILE A 265 -4.69 9.65 5.03
N ILE A 266 -5.92 10.13 4.86
CA ILE A 266 -6.63 9.98 3.57
C ILE A 266 -5.82 10.57 2.40
N PRO A 267 -5.26 11.79 2.49
CA PRO A 267 -4.40 12.29 1.42
C PRO A 267 -3.14 11.42 1.20
N GLN A 268 -2.55 10.89 2.28
CA GLN A 268 -1.41 9.98 2.18
C GLN A 268 -1.75 8.72 1.38
N VAL A 269 -2.95 8.15 1.57
CA VAL A 269 -3.42 6.97 0.85
C VAL A 269 -3.64 7.28 -0.63
N PHE A 270 -4.41 8.34 -0.94
CA PHE A 270 -4.72 8.69 -2.32
C PHE A 270 -3.49 9.07 -3.13
N PHE A 271 -2.53 9.76 -2.53
CA PHE A 271 -1.32 10.22 -3.19
C PHE A 271 -0.08 9.34 -2.90
N SER A 272 -0.28 8.13 -2.37
CA SER A 272 0.82 7.18 -2.09
C SER A 272 1.43 6.53 -3.34
N GLY A 273 0.84 6.73 -4.51
CA GLY A 273 1.15 5.99 -5.73
C GLY A 273 0.27 4.76 -5.95
N LEU A 274 -0.79 4.59 -5.13
CA LEU A 274 -1.85 3.62 -5.36
C LEU A 274 -2.58 3.93 -6.68
N ILE A 275 -2.87 5.21 -6.89
CA ILE A 275 -3.36 5.75 -8.16
C ILE A 275 -2.16 6.44 -8.81
N PRO A 276 -1.83 6.15 -10.08
CA PRO A 276 -0.76 6.85 -10.78
C PRO A 276 -1.02 8.36 -10.77
N LEU A 277 -0.05 9.15 -10.29
CA LEU A 277 -0.25 10.59 -10.05
C LEU A 277 -0.55 11.38 -11.34
N ASP A 278 -0.05 10.91 -12.46
CA ASP A 278 -0.28 11.47 -13.81
C ASP A 278 -1.72 11.26 -14.31
N THR A 279 -2.45 10.27 -13.78
CA THR A 279 -3.85 10.03 -14.13
C THR A 279 -4.83 10.89 -13.32
N ILE A 280 -4.34 11.57 -12.26
CA ILE A 280 -5.21 12.39 -11.40
C ILE A 280 -5.50 13.73 -12.09
N PRO A 281 -6.80 14.06 -12.34
CA PRO A 281 -7.18 15.26 -13.08
C PRO A 281 -6.81 16.55 -12.33
N TYR A 282 -6.89 17.68 -13.03
CA TYR A 282 -6.65 19.03 -12.50
C TYR A 282 -5.25 19.26 -11.91
N HIS A 283 -4.26 18.48 -12.32
CA HIS A 283 -2.89 18.52 -11.78
C HIS A 283 -2.79 18.25 -10.26
N LEU A 284 -3.84 17.71 -9.65
CA LEU A 284 -3.84 17.39 -8.22
C LEU A 284 -2.82 16.30 -7.86
N GLY A 285 -2.34 15.52 -8.85
CA GLY A 285 -1.28 14.54 -8.64
C GLY A 285 0.02 15.15 -8.07
N TYR A 286 0.30 16.44 -8.34
CA TYR A 286 1.45 17.13 -7.73
C TYR A 286 1.41 17.17 -6.20
N LEU A 287 0.23 17.05 -5.58
CA LEU A 287 0.12 16.92 -4.13
C LEU A 287 0.81 15.65 -3.59
N GLY A 288 0.96 14.63 -4.41
CA GLY A 288 1.71 13.42 -4.05
C GLY A 288 3.15 13.70 -3.65
N TYR A 289 3.79 14.67 -4.29
CA TYR A 289 5.16 15.07 -3.96
C TYR A 289 5.29 15.77 -2.59
N ILE A 290 4.17 16.14 -1.97
CA ILE A 290 4.14 16.69 -0.61
C ILE A 290 3.85 15.58 0.41
N MET A 291 3.63 14.34 -0.02
CA MET A 291 3.25 13.22 0.85
C MET A 291 4.43 12.29 1.13
N PRO A 292 4.87 12.14 2.39
CA PRO A 292 6.00 11.25 2.72
C PRO A 292 5.76 9.78 2.36
N VAL A 293 4.51 9.29 2.44
CA VAL A 293 4.16 7.92 2.07
C VAL A 293 4.45 7.66 0.59
N PHE A 294 4.27 8.64 -0.29
CA PHE A 294 4.62 8.52 -1.70
C PHE A 294 6.08 8.10 -1.89
N TYR A 295 7.01 8.80 -1.24
CA TYR A 295 8.44 8.49 -1.37
C TYR A 295 8.78 7.10 -0.81
N GLY A 296 8.18 6.73 0.32
CA GLY A 296 8.33 5.39 0.88
C GLY A 296 7.83 4.31 -0.08
N SER A 297 6.61 4.46 -0.59
CA SER A 297 6.00 3.51 -1.52
C SER A 297 6.78 3.40 -2.84
N MET A 298 7.25 4.52 -3.41
CA MET A 298 8.03 4.51 -4.65
C MET A 298 9.41 3.85 -4.47
N ALA A 299 10.08 4.08 -3.34
CA ALA A 299 11.33 3.39 -3.03
C ALA A 299 11.11 1.88 -2.85
N ILE A 300 10.07 1.47 -2.11
CA ILE A 300 9.73 0.05 -1.93
C ILE A 300 9.39 -0.58 -3.30
N LYS A 301 8.58 0.10 -4.14
CA LYS A 301 8.28 -0.33 -5.51
C LYS A 301 9.52 -0.57 -6.34
N ALA A 302 10.44 0.40 -6.35
CA ALA A 302 11.68 0.32 -7.11
C ALA A 302 12.53 -0.90 -6.70
N VAL A 303 12.58 -1.21 -5.40
CA VAL A 303 13.31 -2.39 -4.91
C VAL A 303 12.53 -3.66 -5.18
N MET A 304 11.29 -3.76 -4.73
CA MET A 304 10.55 -5.03 -4.76
C MET A 304 10.19 -5.46 -6.18
N ARG A 305 9.76 -4.52 -7.04
CA ARG A 305 9.29 -4.83 -8.40
C ARG A 305 10.37 -4.71 -9.46
N ALA A 306 11.17 -3.64 -9.41
CA ALA A 306 12.18 -3.39 -10.45
C ALA A 306 13.58 -3.92 -10.07
N GLY A 307 13.76 -4.53 -8.89
CA GLY A 307 15.04 -5.04 -8.44
C GLY A 307 16.12 -3.96 -8.24
N SER A 308 15.70 -2.70 -8.13
CA SER A 308 16.60 -1.56 -8.11
C SER A 308 17.48 -1.54 -6.86
N GLY A 309 18.75 -1.15 -7.05
CA GLY A 309 19.70 -0.92 -5.97
C GLY A 309 19.65 0.51 -5.43
N PHE A 310 20.61 0.83 -4.54
CA PHE A 310 20.72 2.14 -3.89
C PHE A 310 20.72 3.33 -4.86
N GLY A 311 21.36 3.19 -6.02
CA GLY A 311 21.47 4.26 -7.03
C GLY A 311 20.12 4.77 -7.57
N ALA A 312 19.05 3.94 -7.53
CA ALA A 312 17.72 4.34 -7.96
C ALA A 312 16.85 4.86 -6.80
N ILE A 313 17.09 4.40 -5.57
CA ILE A 313 16.23 4.72 -4.42
C ILE A 313 16.72 5.91 -3.59
N TRP A 314 17.99 6.32 -3.73
CA TRP A 314 18.58 7.39 -2.91
C TRP A 314 17.79 8.72 -2.93
N PRO A 315 17.15 9.16 -4.03
CA PRO A 315 16.37 10.40 -4.02
C PRO A 315 15.16 10.32 -3.08
N TYR A 316 14.50 9.15 -3.04
CA TYR A 316 13.38 8.90 -2.16
C TYR A 316 13.80 8.84 -0.69
N LEU A 317 14.96 8.21 -0.40
CA LEU A 317 15.52 8.17 0.95
C LEU A 317 15.93 9.58 1.42
N LEU A 318 16.51 10.38 0.53
CA LEU A 318 16.86 11.77 0.83
C LEU A 318 15.62 12.62 1.12
N ALA A 319 14.52 12.42 0.36
CA ALA A 319 13.26 13.09 0.64
C ALA A 319 12.72 12.72 2.03
N LEU A 320 12.73 11.44 2.41
CA LEU A 320 12.31 11.01 3.76
C LEU A 320 13.19 11.60 4.85
N LEU A 321 14.51 11.67 4.67
CA LEU A 321 15.41 12.35 5.58
C LEU A 321 15.12 13.85 5.71
N ALA A 322 14.81 14.50 4.59
CA ALA A 322 14.38 15.90 4.58
C ALA A 322 13.07 16.09 5.36
N TYR A 323 12.09 15.18 5.21
CA TYR A 323 10.86 15.20 6.02
C TYR A 323 11.16 15.06 7.51
N ILE A 324 12.01 14.13 7.91
CA ILE A 324 12.40 13.94 9.31
C ILE A 324 13.01 15.25 9.87
N ALA A 325 13.90 15.88 9.11
CA ALA A 325 14.53 17.13 9.50
C ALA A 325 13.51 18.28 9.62
N ILE A 326 12.66 18.49 8.61
CA ILE A 326 11.63 19.52 8.60
C ILE A 326 10.65 19.31 9.75
N LEU A 327 10.12 18.11 9.93
CA LEU A 327 9.17 17.78 11.00
C LEU A 327 9.81 17.97 12.39
N SER A 328 11.08 17.59 12.56
CA SER A 328 11.80 17.82 13.82
C SER A 328 11.94 19.31 14.15
N VAL A 329 12.20 20.15 13.13
CA VAL A 329 12.22 21.60 13.31
C VAL A 329 10.83 22.12 13.65
N LEU A 330 9.79 21.72 12.90
CA LEU A 330 8.41 22.13 13.16
C LEU A 330 7.94 21.70 14.55
N ASN A 331 8.21 20.50 15.01
CA ASN A 331 7.94 20.00 16.35
C ASN A 331 8.62 20.87 17.42
N THR A 332 9.89 21.21 17.20
CA THR A 332 10.66 22.07 18.12
C THR A 332 10.07 23.49 18.20
N LEU A 333 9.64 24.05 17.07
CA LEU A 333 9.02 25.37 17.00
C LEU A 333 7.63 25.35 17.64
N ALA A 334 6.82 24.32 17.36
CA ALA A 334 5.47 24.19 17.91
C ALA A 334 5.47 24.04 19.44
N LEU A 335 6.49 23.38 20.01
CA LEU A 335 6.67 23.31 21.48
C LEU A 335 6.96 24.67 22.13
N LYS A 336 7.25 25.74 21.36
CA LYS A 336 7.38 27.09 21.94
C LYS A 336 6.09 27.54 22.62
N LYS A 337 4.93 27.10 22.11
CA LYS A 337 3.61 27.46 22.66
C LYS A 337 3.44 27.04 24.14
N TYR A 338 4.11 25.97 24.57
CA TYR A 338 3.95 25.37 25.90
C TYR A 338 4.96 25.86 26.96
N ARG A 339 5.88 26.73 26.61
CA ARG A 339 6.86 27.33 27.55
C ARG A 339 6.59 28.81 27.87
N LYS A 340 5.37 29.28 27.64
CA LYS A 340 4.91 30.59 28.05
C LYS A 340 4.21 30.53 29.44
N LEU A 341 4.91 29.97 30.42
CA LEU A 341 4.59 30.14 31.84
C LEU A 341 5.84 30.58 32.56
#